data_0421cff9894a7d8be58a1b5f437568f4
#
_entry.id   0421cff9894a7d8be58a1b5f437568f4
#
_cell.length_a   1.000
_cell.length_b   1.000
_cell.length_c   1.000
_cell.angle_alpha   90.00
_cell.angle_beta   90.00
_cell.angle_gamma   90.00
#
_symmetry.space_group_name_H-M   'P 1'
#
loop_
_entity.id
_entity.type
_entity.pdbx_description
1 polymer ?
#
loop_
_entity_poly.entity_id
_entity_poly.type
_entity_poly.pdbx_seq_one_letter_code
_entity_poly.pdbx_strand_id
1 'polypeptide(L)'
;LSIDGEEAAVLYAAESGLNVISMHLNLDVASDGIDTCLCKAAGAEKYKILQHVTPTNGYGREFSVKGLKLKDLKKRISRNLNTNKIVCYGKPSSEVKTAASFCGGGSSNALTCVNEKLTEADVIITSDMPHHVIKALVERDKKIILIPHYAAEEYGFNKFYQTAKDRSGGKAEFLYFADRRFR
;
A
#
# COMPACT_ATOMS: atom_id res chain seq x y z
N LEU A 1 -5.96 -10.85 34.45
CA LEU A 1 -6.06 -10.60 33.02
C LEU A 1 -6.95 -9.36 32.84
N SER A 2 -6.40 -8.29 32.28
CA SER A 2 -7.21 -7.15 31.83
C SER A 2 -8.16 -7.63 30.75
N ILE A 3 -9.45 -7.34 30.90
CA ILE A 3 -10.49 -7.75 29.92
C ILE A 3 -10.55 -6.74 28.76
N ASP A 4 -9.63 -5.78 28.71
CA ASP A 4 -9.58 -4.71 27.71
C ASP A 4 -8.36 -4.88 26.80
N GLY A 5 -8.55 -4.88 25.50
CA GLY A 5 -7.46 -4.93 24.54
C GLY A 5 -7.54 -6.08 23.55
N GLU A 6 -6.42 -6.33 22.86
CA GLU A 6 -6.34 -7.37 21.80
C GLU A 6 -6.55 -8.78 22.36
N GLU A 7 -6.04 -9.04 23.56
CA GLU A 7 -6.20 -10.34 24.23
C GLU A 7 -7.68 -10.67 24.51
N ALA A 8 -8.48 -9.68 24.87
CA ALA A 8 -9.91 -9.85 25.08
C ALA A 8 -10.62 -10.25 23.79
N ALA A 9 -10.23 -9.67 22.66
CA ALA A 9 -10.80 -10.01 21.36
C ALA A 9 -10.48 -11.46 20.95
N VAL A 10 -9.26 -11.94 21.23
CA VAL A 10 -8.86 -13.33 20.98
C VAL A 10 -9.66 -14.30 21.84
N LEU A 11 -9.80 -14.01 23.14
CA LEU A 11 -10.60 -14.85 24.05
C LEU A 11 -12.07 -14.89 23.62
N TYR A 12 -12.65 -13.74 23.30
CA TYR A 12 -14.04 -13.67 22.83
C TYR A 12 -14.23 -14.48 21.54
N ALA A 13 -13.31 -14.38 20.59
CA ALA A 13 -13.38 -15.17 19.36
C ALA A 13 -13.34 -16.68 19.64
N ALA A 14 -12.44 -17.12 20.54
CA ALA A 14 -12.35 -18.53 20.93
C ALA A 14 -13.64 -19.03 21.64
N GLU A 15 -14.14 -18.28 22.61
CA GLU A 15 -15.36 -18.62 23.35
C GLU A 15 -16.61 -18.64 22.46
N SER A 16 -16.65 -17.77 21.45
CA SER A 16 -17.76 -17.67 20.50
C SER A 16 -17.63 -18.64 19.32
N GLY A 17 -16.59 -19.47 19.25
CA GLY A 17 -16.33 -20.39 18.15
C GLY A 17 -16.07 -19.70 16.80
N LEU A 18 -15.53 -18.47 16.82
CA LEU A 18 -15.22 -17.71 15.61
C LEU A 18 -13.93 -18.20 14.98
N ASN A 19 -13.95 -18.37 13.65
CA ASN A 19 -12.73 -18.57 12.88
C ASN A 19 -12.13 -17.22 12.51
N VAL A 20 -10.85 -17.01 12.80
CA VAL A 20 -10.12 -15.79 12.50
C VAL A 20 -9.10 -16.07 11.40
N ILE A 21 -9.15 -15.29 10.32
CA ILE A 21 -8.20 -15.36 9.22
C ILE A 21 -7.48 -14.00 9.13
N SER A 22 -6.17 -14.00 9.40
CA SER A 22 -5.32 -12.84 9.18
C SER A 22 -4.65 -12.95 7.81
N MET A 23 -4.90 -11.97 6.96
CA MET A 23 -4.24 -11.84 5.66
C MET A 23 -3.30 -10.63 5.72
N HIS A 24 -2.01 -10.88 5.52
CA HIS A 24 -0.94 -9.89 5.62
C HIS A 24 -0.12 -9.92 4.31
N LEU A 25 1.13 -10.37 4.37
CA LEU A 25 2.03 -10.39 3.20
C LEU A 25 1.47 -11.18 2.00
N ASN A 26 0.69 -12.21 2.24
CA ASN A 26 0.06 -12.99 1.18
C ASN A 26 -0.97 -12.17 0.37
N LEU A 27 -1.69 -11.23 1.03
CA LEU A 27 -2.59 -10.32 0.35
C LEU A 27 -1.82 -9.16 -0.31
N ASP A 28 -0.74 -8.69 0.31
CA ASP A 28 0.09 -7.60 -0.24
C ASP A 28 0.65 -7.96 -1.61
N VAL A 29 1.27 -9.13 -1.73
CA VAL A 29 1.99 -9.56 -2.95
C VAL A 29 1.11 -10.14 -4.03
N ALA A 30 -0.13 -10.49 -3.74
CA ALA A 30 -1.05 -11.10 -4.69
C ALA A 30 -1.20 -10.24 -5.96
N SER A 31 -1.52 -10.87 -7.10
CA SER A 31 -1.66 -10.20 -8.40
C SER A 31 -2.67 -9.03 -8.36
N ASP A 32 -3.77 -9.19 -7.63
CA ASP A 32 -4.76 -8.14 -7.37
C ASP A 32 -4.77 -7.68 -5.91
N GLY A 33 -3.64 -7.86 -5.20
CA GLY A 33 -3.48 -7.53 -3.78
C GLY A 33 -3.27 -6.05 -3.50
N ILE A 34 -2.89 -5.74 -2.25
CA ILE A 34 -2.76 -4.37 -1.75
C ILE A 34 -1.78 -3.55 -2.58
N ASP A 35 -0.60 -4.11 -2.89
CA ASP A 35 0.44 -3.39 -3.64
C ASP A 35 0.00 -3.06 -5.07
N THR A 36 -0.73 -3.97 -5.73
CA THR A 36 -1.34 -3.71 -7.04
C THR A 36 -2.45 -2.66 -6.96
N CYS A 37 -3.26 -2.68 -5.92
CA CYS A 37 -4.30 -1.67 -5.71
C CYS A 37 -3.69 -0.29 -5.45
N LEU A 38 -2.60 -0.21 -4.70
CA LEU A 38 -1.89 1.05 -4.44
C LEU A 38 -1.33 1.67 -5.72
N CYS A 39 -0.65 0.89 -6.57
CA CYS A 39 -0.14 1.43 -7.84
C CYS A 39 -1.26 1.87 -8.77
N LYS A 40 -2.37 1.14 -8.84
CA LYS A 40 -3.56 1.55 -9.59
C LYS A 40 -4.19 2.84 -9.03
N ALA A 41 -4.22 3.01 -7.71
CA ALA A 41 -4.66 4.26 -7.07
C ALA A 41 -3.76 5.45 -7.41
N ALA A 42 -2.47 5.22 -7.61
CA ALA A 42 -1.53 6.24 -8.10
C ALA A 42 -1.67 6.52 -9.61
N GLY A 43 -2.43 5.71 -10.35
CA GLY A 43 -2.75 5.90 -11.76
C GLY A 43 -1.98 5.00 -12.71
N ALA A 44 -1.45 3.88 -12.24
CA ALA A 44 -0.81 2.89 -13.09
C ALA A 44 -1.82 2.23 -14.05
N GLU A 45 -1.55 2.26 -15.34
CA GLU A 45 -2.25 1.47 -16.37
C GLU A 45 -1.57 0.10 -16.56
N LYS A 46 -0.23 0.10 -16.51
CA LYS A 46 0.63 -1.08 -16.52
C LYS A 46 1.72 -0.92 -15.50
N TYR A 47 2.21 -2.03 -14.97
CA TYR A 47 3.30 -2.03 -13.98
C TYR A 47 4.22 -3.22 -14.19
N LYS A 48 5.42 -3.11 -13.64
CA LYS A 48 6.42 -4.17 -13.50
C LYS A 48 6.52 -4.52 -12.02
N ILE A 49 6.60 -5.81 -11.69
CA ILE A 49 6.93 -6.28 -10.33
C ILE A 49 8.44 -6.14 -10.13
N LEU A 50 8.84 -5.58 -9.00
CA LEU A 50 10.25 -5.31 -8.70
C LEU A 50 10.96 -6.49 -8.02
N GLN A 51 10.31 -7.10 -7.04
CA GLN A 51 10.84 -8.25 -6.28
C GLN A 51 9.86 -9.41 -6.37
N HIS A 52 10.15 -10.37 -7.23
CA HIS A 52 9.31 -11.54 -7.43
C HIS A 52 9.40 -12.52 -6.25
N VAL A 53 8.24 -12.97 -5.74
CA VAL A 53 8.08 -14.09 -4.80
C VAL A 53 7.68 -15.35 -5.56
N THR A 54 6.86 -15.18 -6.59
CA THR A 54 6.50 -16.21 -7.57
C THR A 54 6.60 -15.61 -8.97
N PRO A 55 6.46 -16.37 -10.05
CA PRO A 55 6.50 -15.82 -11.42
C PRO A 55 5.50 -14.68 -11.67
N THR A 56 4.38 -14.64 -10.95
CA THR A 56 3.30 -13.68 -11.15
C THR A 56 3.05 -12.72 -9.99
N ASN A 57 3.67 -12.97 -8.83
CA ASN A 57 3.44 -12.22 -7.60
C ASN A 57 4.74 -11.73 -6.99
N GLY A 58 4.69 -10.65 -6.23
CA GLY A 58 5.88 -10.10 -5.58
C GLY A 58 5.64 -8.72 -4.98
N TYR A 59 6.70 -8.11 -4.48
CA TYR A 59 6.71 -6.78 -3.88
C TYR A 59 7.13 -5.71 -4.86
N GLY A 60 6.59 -4.52 -4.64
CA GLY A 60 6.93 -3.32 -5.39
C GLY A 60 6.36 -3.33 -6.81
N ARG A 61 5.77 -2.20 -7.20
CA ARG A 61 5.24 -1.98 -8.55
C ARG A 61 5.86 -0.73 -9.13
N GLU A 62 6.64 -0.88 -10.21
CA GLU A 62 7.13 0.27 -10.98
C GLU A 62 6.21 0.55 -12.16
N PHE A 63 5.85 1.81 -12.37
CA PHE A 63 4.90 2.23 -13.40
C PHE A 63 5.14 3.67 -13.87
N SER A 64 4.66 3.99 -15.06
CA SER A 64 4.71 5.34 -15.61
C SER A 64 3.61 6.22 -14.99
N VAL A 65 3.96 7.47 -14.67
CA VAL A 65 3.01 8.53 -14.26
C VAL A 65 2.89 9.65 -15.29
N LYS A 66 3.39 9.41 -16.51
CA LYS A 66 3.23 10.29 -17.69
C LYS A 66 3.70 11.73 -17.48
N GLY A 67 4.80 11.94 -16.74
CA GLY A 67 5.39 13.27 -16.55
C GLY A 67 4.53 14.22 -15.71
N LEU A 68 3.87 13.72 -14.68
CA LEU A 68 3.13 14.54 -13.73
C LEU A 68 4.07 15.38 -12.85
N LYS A 69 3.58 16.50 -12.35
CA LYS A 69 4.22 17.16 -11.21
C LYS A 69 3.97 16.36 -9.93
N LEU A 70 4.94 16.36 -9.02
CA LEU A 70 4.84 15.65 -7.73
C LEU A 70 3.55 16.02 -6.96
N LYS A 71 3.18 17.32 -6.95
CA LYS A 71 1.93 17.79 -6.33
C LYS A 71 0.67 17.19 -6.95
N ASP A 72 0.69 16.95 -8.26
CA ASP A 72 -0.50 16.44 -8.98
C ASP A 72 -0.62 14.93 -8.76
N LEU A 73 0.51 14.21 -8.70
CA LEU A 73 0.53 12.79 -8.28
C LEU A 73 0.04 12.63 -6.84
N LYS A 74 0.54 13.46 -5.89
CA LYS A 74 0.03 13.52 -4.51
C LYS A 74 -1.49 13.71 -4.48
N LYS A 75 -2.01 14.70 -5.24
CA LYS A 75 -3.44 15.01 -5.29
C LYS A 75 -4.27 13.83 -5.83
N ARG A 76 -3.76 13.14 -6.85
CA ARG A 76 -4.38 11.93 -7.40
C ARG A 76 -4.50 10.83 -6.35
N ILE A 77 -3.40 10.51 -5.66
CA ILE A 77 -3.37 9.51 -4.60
C ILE A 77 -4.31 9.90 -3.46
N SER A 78 -4.24 11.14 -2.98
CA SER A 78 -5.09 11.68 -1.92
C SER A 78 -6.59 11.47 -2.23
N ARG A 79 -6.99 11.81 -3.45
CA ARG A 79 -8.38 11.64 -3.89
C ARG A 79 -8.80 10.17 -3.95
N ASN A 80 -7.95 9.31 -4.52
CA ASN A 80 -8.32 7.91 -4.75
C ASN A 80 -8.31 7.08 -3.45
N LEU A 81 -7.42 7.41 -2.50
CA LEU A 81 -7.38 6.80 -1.18
C LEU A 81 -8.25 7.52 -0.14
N ASN A 82 -8.94 8.59 -0.52
CA ASN A 82 -9.78 9.39 0.37
C ASN A 82 -9.06 9.82 1.67
N THR A 83 -7.83 10.33 1.55
CA THR A 83 -7.03 10.83 2.67
C THR A 83 -6.29 12.11 2.31
N ASN A 84 -6.19 13.05 3.27
CA ASN A 84 -5.40 14.27 3.13
C ASN A 84 -4.07 14.24 3.91
N LYS A 85 -3.83 13.17 4.66
CA LYS A 85 -2.65 13.00 5.55
C LYS A 85 -1.45 12.43 4.79
N ILE A 86 -1.14 12.98 3.61
CA ILE A 86 -0.01 12.54 2.78
C ILE A 86 1.17 13.48 2.94
N VAL A 87 2.33 12.93 3.30
CA VAL A 87 3.60 13.65 3.41
C VAL A 87 4.43 13.44 2.14
N CYS A 88 5.09 14.50 1.64
CA CYS A 88 5.94 14.42 0.48
C CYS A 88 7.32 15.00 0.77
N TYR A 89 8.35 14.33 0.27
CA TYR A 89 9.72 14.84 0.20
C TYR A 89 10.09 15.08 -1.27
N GLY A 90 10.47 16.29 -1.58
CA GLY A 90 10.75 16.79 -2.92
C GLY A 90 9.99 18.08 -3.25
N LYS A 91 10.44 18.81 -4.27
CA LYS A 91 9.79 20.05 -4.69
C LYS A 91 8.42 19.73 -5.32
N PRO A 92 7.32 20.38 -4.91
CA PRO A 92 5.98 20.10 -5.45
C PRO A 92 5.87 20.24 -6.97
N SER A 93 6.70 21.12 -7.55
CA SER A 93 6.77 21.38 -8.99
C SER A 93 7.65 20.42 -9.78
N SER A 94 8.40 19.53 -9.11
CA SER A 94 9.24 18.53 -9.78
C SER A 94 8.41 17.65 -10.69
N GLU A 95 8.86 17.49 -11.93
CA GLU A 95 8.32 16.50 -12.85
C GLU A 95 8.75 15.10 -12.41
N VAL A 96 7.84 14.14 -12.48
CA VAL A 96 8.06 12.73 -12.22
C VAL A 96 7.49 11.91 -13.37
N LYS A 97 8.27 11.01 -13.92
CA LYS A 97 7.90 10.18 -15.08
C LYS A 97 7.55 8.76 -14.67
N THR A 98 8.27 8.27 -13.68
CA THR A 98 8.13 6.91 -13.16
C THR A 98 7.95 6.92 -11.65
N ALA A 99 7.11 6.03 -11.15
CA ALA A 99 6.87 5.81 -9.74
C ALA A 99 7.09 4.34 -9.38
N ALA A 100 7.57 4.09 -8.17
CA ALA A 100 7.57 2.76 -7.57
C ALA A 100 6.75 2.79 -6.29
N SER A 101 5.78 1.90 -6.15
CA SER A 101 4.95 1.78 -4.95
C SER A 101 5.28 0.50 -4.19
N PHE A 102 5.21 0.60 -2.86
CA PHE A 102 5.42 -0.49 -1.92
C PHE A 102 4.37 -0.33 -0.81
N CYS A 103 3.47 -1.29 -0.66
CA CYS A 103 2.42 -1.19 0.35
C CYS A 103 2.96 -1.36 1.77
N GLY A 104 2.20 -0.92 2.75
CA GLY A 104 2.50 -1.08 4.17
C GLY A 104 3.85 -0.53 4.60
N GLY A 105 4.59 -1.33 5.37
CA GLY A 105 5.96 -1.04 5.83
C GLY A 105 7.05 -1.32 4.80
N GLY A 106 6.79 -1.20 3.50
CA GLY A 106 7.68 -1.55 2.39
C GLY A 106 8.92 -0.69 2.19
N SER A 107 9.30 0.14 3.16
CA SER A 107 10.42 1.07 3.04
C SER A 107 11.78 0.40 2.86
N SER A 108 12.03 -0.73 3.53
CA SER A 108 13.26 -1.52 3.36
C SER A 108 13.35 -2.14 1.96
N ASN A 109 12.23 -2.65 1.45
CA ASN A 109 12.13 -3.15 0.07
C ASN A 109 12.41 -2.04 -0.95
N ALA A 110 11.85 -0.84 -0.72
CA ALA A 110 12.09 0.32 -1.57
C ALA A 110 13.58 0.70 -1.61
N LEU A 111 14.25 0.77 -0.45
CA LEU A 111 15.67 1.09 -0.37
C LEU A 111 16.53 0.01 -1.04
N THR A 112 16.21 -1.27 -0.81
CA THR A 112 16.89 -2.40 -1.48
C THR A 112 16.74 -2.29 -3.00
N CYS A 113 15.53 -2.08 -3.51
CA CYS A 113 15.31 -1.94 -4.95
C CYS A 113 16.10 -0.78 -5.58
N VAL A 114 16.25 0.33 -4.87
CA VAL A 114 17.05 1.46 -5.34
C VAL A 114 18.55 1.13 -5.29
N ASN A 115 19.03 0.52 -4.21
CA ASN A 115 20.44 0.16 -4.05
C ASN A 115 20.90 -0.90 -5.08
N GLU A 116 20.07 -1.89 -5.35
CA GLU A 116 20.31 -2.97 -6.30
C GLU A 116 19.96 -2.61 -7.76
N LYS A 117 19.54 -1.36 -8.00
CA LYS A 117 19.14 -0.86 -9.32
C LYS A 117 18.01 -1.65 -9.97
N LEU A 118 17.12 -2.22 -9.16
CA LEU A 118 15.91 -2.89 -9.64
C LEU A 118 14.85 -1.89 -10.12
N THR A 119 14.96 -0.63 -9.64
CA THR A 119 14.09 0.49 -10.03
C THR A 119 14.91 1.76 -10.29
N GLU A 120 14.51 2.48 -11.34
CA GLU A 120 14.97 3.84 -11.66
C GLU A 120 13.88 4.89 -11.35
N ALA A 121 12.82 4.53 -10.63
CA ALA A 121 11.70 5.41 -10.37
C ALA A 121 12.12 6.76 -9.77
N ASP A 122 11.50 7.84 -10.27
CA ASP A 122 11.73 9.21 -9.77
C ASP A 122 11.11 9.40 -8.38
N VAL A 123 10.01 8.70 -8.09
CA VAL A 123 9.29 8.81 -6.84
C VAL A 123 8.98 7.45 -6.23
N ILE A 124 9.23 7.33 -4.94
CA ILE A 124 8.88 6.16 -4.11
C ILE A 124 7.59 6.48 -3.35
N ILE A 125 6.62 5.58 -3.42
CA ILE A 125 5.32 5.67 -2.75
C ILE A 125 5.23 4.51 -1.75
N THR A 126 5.06 4.81 -0.48
CA THR A 126 4.93 3.80 0.59
C THR A 126 4.22 4.40 1.80
N SER A 127 4.08 3.65 2.88
CA SER A 127 3.45 4.13 4.11
C SER A 127 4.51 4.44 5.17
N ASP A 128 4.97 3.44 5.89
CA ASP A 128 5.90 3.67 7.00
C ASP A 128 7.34 3.69 6.51
N MET A 129 8.05 4.77 6.83
CA MET A 129 9.45 4.92 6.44
C MET A 129 10.27 5.57 7.56
N PRO A 130 11.26 4.87 8.11
CA PRO A 130 12.18 5.46 9.09
C PRO A 130 12.98 6.62 8.50
N HIS A 131 13.34 7.60 9.34
CA HIS A 131 14.05 8.81 8.93
C HIS A 131 15.34 8.52 8.14
N HIS A 132 16.12 7.54 8.57
CA HIS A 132 17.39 7.19 7.87
C HIS A 132 17.15 6.66 6.44
N VAL A 133 16.02 5.97 6.20
CA VAL A 133 15.64 5.52 4.85
C VAL A 133 15.20 6.70 4.00
N ILE A 134 14.39 7.62 4.56
CA ILE A 134 14.01 8.87 3.89
C ILE A 134 15.27 9.61 3.43
N LYS A 135 16.22 9.84 4.37
CA LYS A 135 17.49 10.50 4.08
C LYS A 135 18.24 9.80 2.95
N ALA A 136 18.41 8.48 3.04
CA ALA A 136 19.15 7.70 2.06
C ALA A 136 18.53 7.77 0.65
N LEU A 137 17.21 7.81 0.52
CA LEU A 137 16.51 7.93 -0.76
C LEU A 137 16.58 9.36 -1.31
N VAL A 138 16.42 10.37 -0.46
CA VAL A 138 16.52 11.80 -0.87
C VAL A 138 17.94 12.14 -1.35
N GLU A 139 18.98 11.62 -0.71
CA GLU A 139 20.38 11.77 -1.16
C GLU A 139 20.65 11.10 -2.52
N ARG A 140 19.78 10.20 -2.95
CA ARG A 140 19.78 9.58 -4.29
C ARG A 140 18.80 10.23 -5.26
N ASP A 141 18.42 11.48 -4.99
CA ASP A 141 17.48 12.26 -5.80
C ASP A 141 16.06 11.66 -5.92
N LYS A 142 15.71 10.68 -5.09
CA LYS A 142 14.36 10.15 -5.08
C LYS A 142 13.39 11.08 -4.36
N LYS A 143 12.24 11.32 -4.96
CA LYS A 143 11.10 11.97 -4.30
C LYS A 143 10.34 10.89 -3.54
N ILE A 144 9.66 11.27 -2.46
CA ILE A 144 8.93 10.29 -1.62
C ILE A 144 7.53 10.81 -1.36
N ILE A 145 6.56 9.92 -1.46
CA ILE A 145 5.17 10.14 -1.03
C ILE A 145 4.87 9.12 0.05
N LEU A 146 4.65 9.59 1.28
CA LEU A 146 4.22 8.77 2.41
C LEU A 146 2.71 8.89 2.58
N ILE A 147 2.05 7.75 2.64
CA ILE A 147 0.60 7.60 2.75
C ILE A 147 0.29 7.01 4.13
N PRO A 148 -0.79 7.39 4.82
CA PRO A 148 -1.19 6.68 6.03
C PRO A 148 -1.35 5.18 5.75
N HIS A 149 -0.73 4.34 6.57
CA HIS A 149 -0.69 2.89 6.41
C HIS A 149 -2.09 2.31 6.21
N TYR A 150 -2.98 2.61 7.15
CA TYR A 150 -4.36 2.18 7.10
C TYR A 150 -5.09 2.59 5.79
N ALA A 151 -4.88 3.83 5.32
CA ALA A 151 -5.57 4.30 4.10
C ALA A 151 -5.13 3.55 2.84
N ALA A 152 -3.85 3.18 2.76
CA ALA A 152 -3.31 2.40 1.65
C ALA A 152 -3.86 0.97 1.66
N GLU A 153 -3.85 0.33 2.82
CA GLU A 153 -4.31 -1.06 2.98
C GLU A 153 -5.83 -1.18 2.88
N GLU A 154 -6.57 -0.31 3.54
CA GLU A 154 -8.03 -0.30 3.52
C GLU A 154 -8.58 -0.18 2.09
N TYR A 155 -7.93 0.61 1.25
CA TYR A 155 -8.31 0.73 -0.17
C TYR A 155 -8.21 -0.62 -0.91
N GLY A 156 -7.12 -1.34 -0.75
CA GLY A 156 -6.91 -2.66 -1.36
C GLY A 156 -7.77 -3.74 -0.71
N PHE A 157 -7.89 -3.73 0.61
CA PHE A 157 -8.73 -4.67 1.34
C PHE A 157 -10.22 -4.53 0.97
N ASN A 158 -10.69 -3.31 0.75
CA ASN A 158 -12.07 -3.10 0.27
C ASN A 158 -12.29 -3.76 -1.11
N LYS A 159 -11.29 -3.68 -2.01
CA LYS A 159 -11.37 -4.37 -3.31
C LYS A 159 -11.42 -5.89 -3.14
N PHE A 160 -10.59 -6.44 -2.26
CA PHE A 160 -10.63 -7.86 -1.92
C PHE A 160 -11.99 -8.27 -1.35
N TYR A 161 -12.53 -7.50 -0.39
CA TYR A 161 -13.86 -7.72 0.19
C TYR A 161 -14.95 -7.79 -0.87
N GLN A 162 -15.00 -6.84 -1.81
CA GLN A 162 -15.99 -6.85 -2.89
C GLN A 162 -15.85 -8.11 -3.75
N THR A 163 -14.61 -8.47 -4.12
CA THR A 163 -14.34 -9.67 -4.90
C THR A 163 -14.79 -10.95 -4.17
N ALA A 164 -14.52 -11.06 -2.87
CA ALA A 164 -14.92 -12.19 -2.05
C ALA A 164 -16.45 -12.30 -1.96
N LYS A 165 -17.12 -11.17 -1.75
CA LYS A 165 -18.58 -11.07 -1.71
C LYS A 165 -19.22 -11.53 -3.03
N ASP A 166 -18.71 -11.01 -4.15
CA ASP A 166 -19.22 -11.36 -5.49
C ASP A 166 -19.03 -12.87 -5.79
N ARG A 167 -17.86 -13.40 -5.45
CA ARG A 167 -17.56 -14.84 -5.64
C ARG A 167 -18.36 -15.77 -4.74
N SER A 168 -18.86 -15.28 -3.62
CA SER A 168 -19.69 -16.09 -2.72
C SER A 168 -21.05 -16.48 -3.34
N GLY A 169 -21.50 -15.72 -4.35
CA GLY A 169 -22.79 -15.96 -5.01
C GLY A 169 -23.97 -15.91 -4.05
N GLY A 170 -23.90 -15.11 -3.00
CA GLY A 170 -24.95 -14.99 -1.97
C GLY A 170 -24.98 -16.14 -0.95
N LYS A 171 -24.00 -17.03 -0.93
CA LYS A 171 -23.93 -18.17 0.01
C LYS A 171 -23.49 -17.77 1.42
N ALA A 172 -23.04 -16.53 1.63
CA ALA A 172 -22.63 -16.00 2.91
C ALA A 172 -23.05 -14.54 3.05
N GLU A 173 -23.28 -14.11 4.28
CA GLU A 173 -23.42 -12.71 4.63
C GLU A 173 -22.03 -12.09 4.81
N PHE A 174 -21.85 -10.88 4.28
CA PHE A 174 -20.58 -10.14 4.36
C PHE A 174 -20.81 -8.81 5.06
N LEU A 175 -20.08 -8.59 6.15
CA LEU A 175 -20.02 -7.32 6.85
C LEU A 175 -18.63 -6.71 6.65
N TYR A 176 -18.58 -5.41 6.41
CA TYR A 176 -17.33 -4.65 6.27
C TYR A 176 -17.22 -3.62 7.39
N PHE A 177 -16.14 -3.71 8.15
CA PHE A 177 -15.80 -2.72 9.16
C PHE A 177 -14.62 -1.87 8.69
N ALA A 178 -14.81 -0.54 8.65
CA ALA A 178 -13.76 0.42 8.34
C ALA A 178 -13.49 1.29 9.56
N ASP A 179 -12.27 1.25 10.09
CA ASP A 179 -11.88 2.10 11.21
C ASP A 179 -11.54 3.51 10.75
N ARG A 180 -12.49 4.43 10.88
CA ARG A 180 -12.33 5.81 10.41
C ARG A 180 -11.35 6.65 11.24
N ARG A 181 -10.88 6.17 12.40
CA ARG A 181 -9.92 6.88 13.26
C ARG A 181 -8.56 7.04 12.59
N PHE A 182 -8.21 6.12 11.68
CA PHE A 182 -6.91 6.07 11.01
C PHE A 182 -6.88 6.60 9.57
N ARG A 183 -7.96 7.17 9.09
CA ARG A 183 -8.04 7.78 7.75
C ARG A 183 -7.43 9.17 7.68
#